data_cdaf8370dc32906eee91ded66f45c93f
#
_entry.id   cdaf8370dc32906eee91ded66f45c93f
#
_cell.length_a   1.000
_cell.length_b   1.000
_cell.length_c   1.000
_cell.angle_alpha   90.00
_cell.angle_beta   90.00
_cell.angle_gamma   90.00
#
_symmetry.space_group_name_H-M   'P 1'
#
loop_
_entity.id
_entity.type
_entity.pdbx_description
1 polymer ?
#
loop_
_entity_poly.entity_id
_entity_poly.type
_entity_poly.pdbx_seq_one_letter_code
_entity_poly.pdbx_strand_id
1 'polypeptide(L)'
;NLRVHSFGNIELLTRTPMAINAGLGQDLINFVLVTIVFGVGMYFLANFLIKKFNFATPGRNGNYETEGASDAPATASADGNLNPDSQVVKIIHLLGGRENIADVDACMTRLRVSVKNREAVGDEKAWKAAGALGLIVKDNGVQAVYGPKADVLKSDIQDILDSGVTIPE
;
A
#
# COMPACT_ATOMS: atom_id res chain seq x y z
N ASN A 1 8.53 -5.43 43.99
CA ASN A 1 9.18 -4.87 42.78
C ASN A 1 9.28 -5.93 41.69
N LEU A 2 8.32 -5.91 40.78
CA LEU A 2 8.31 -6.79 39.60
C LEU A 2 9.44 -6.32 38.68
N ARG A 3 10.53 -7.08 38.62
CA ARG A 3 11.62 -6.82 37.67
C ARG A 3 11.26 -7.45 36.32
N VAL A 4 10.79 -6.65 35.40
CA VAL A 4 10.56 -7.06 34.01
C VAL A 4 11.89 -6.84 33.26
N HIS A 5 12.51 -7.92 32.82
CA HIS A 5 13.81 -7.87 32.11
C HIS A 5 13.65 -7.89 30.59
N SER A 6 12.46 -8.19 30.09
CA SER A 6 12.15 -8.11 28.65
C SER A 6 10.67 -7.80 28.45
N PHE A 7 10.35 -7.23 27.28
CA PHE A 7 8.98 -6.85 26.91
C PHE A 7 8.30 -7.92 26.02
N GLY A 8 8.74 -9.17 26.10
CA GLY A 8 8.13 -10.24 25.32
C GLY A 8 6.80 -10.69 25.90
N ASN A 9 5.77 -10.80 25.07
CA ASN A 9 4.44 -11.30 25.47
C ASN A 9 4.49 -12.69 26.09
N ILE A 10 5.44 -13.53 25.67
CA ILE A 10 5.66 -14.87 26.22
C ILE A 10 6.18 -14.79 27.66
N GLU A 11 7.09 -13.88 27.94
CA GLU A 11 7.63 -13.70 29.29
C GLU A 11 6.57 -13.16 30.25
N LEU A 12 5.72 -12.24 29.78
CA LEU A 12 4.58 -11.76 30.55
C LEU A 12 3.63 -12.91 30.91
N LEU A 13 3.31 -13.77 29.94
CA LEU A 13 2.41 -14.92 30.14
C LEU A 13 2.98 -15.94 31.16
N THR A 14 4.28 -16.22 31.12
CA THR A 14 4.91 -17.18 32.01
C THR A 14 5.16 -16.65 33.42
N ARG A 15 5.44 -15.34 33.55
CA ARG A 15 5.70 -14.71 34.86
C ARG A 15 4.44 -14.28 35.61
N THR A 16 3.31 -14.09 34.92
CA THR A 16 2.04 -13.70 35.55
C THR A 16 1.60 -14.67 36.66
N PRO A 17 1.58 -16.01 36.43
CA PRO A 17 1.19 -16.96 37.48
C PRO A 17 2.18 -16.93 38.68
N MET A 18 3.47 -16.76 38.40
CA MET A 18 4.50 -16.65 39.47
C MET A 18 4.31 -15.38 40.32
N ALA A 19 3.99 -14.26 39.66
CA ALA A 19 3.75 -12.99 40.36
C ALA A 19 2.51 -13.05 41.25
N ILE A 20 1.43 -13.70 40.79
CA ILE A 20 0.20 -13.87 41.58
C ILE A 20 0.49 -14.73 42.80
N ASN A 21 1.19 -15.85 42.64
CA ASN A 21 1.55 -16.76 43.74
C ASN A 21 2.51 -16.12 44.76
N ALA A 22 3.33 -15.15 44.31
CA ALA A 22 4.23 -14.40 45.17
C ALA A 22 3.57 -13.18 45.88
N GLY A 23 2.25 -13.00 45.77
CA GLY A 23 1.51 -11.89 46.34
C GLY A 23 1.70 -10.54 45.64
N LEU A 24 2.28 -10.54 44.44
CA LEU A 24 2.55 -9.33 43.64
C LEU A 24 1.38 -8.98 42.70
N GLY A 25 0.17 -9.47 42.97
CA GLY A 25 -1.02 -9.21 42.17
C GLY A 25 -1.34 -7.72 41.99
N GLN A 26 -1.08 -6.91 43.04
CA GLN A 26 -1.29 -5.46 42.98
C GLN A 26 -0.33 -4.78 42.01
N ASP A 27 0.91 -5.22 41.95
CA ASP A 27 1.91 -4.71 40.99
C ASP A 27 1.53 -5.05 39.57
N LEU A 28 0.93 -6.22 39.33
CA LEU A 28 0.41 -6.61 38.02
C LEU A 28 -0.75 -5.73 37.58
N ILE A 29 -1.71 -5.46 38.47
CA ILE A 29 -2.84 -4.57 38.21
C ILE A 29 -2.34 -3.16 37.87
N ASN A 30 -1.40 -2.65 38.66
CA ASN A 30 -0.79 -1.33 38.41
C ASN A 30 -0.07 -1.28 37.06
N PHE A 31 0.65 -2.34 36.69
CA PHE A 31 1.31 -2.46 35.38
C PHE A 31 0.30 -2.40 34.22
N VAL A 32 -0.78 -3.16 34.29
CA VAL A 32 -1.83 -3.16 33.27
C VAL A 32 -2.49 -1.79 33.19
N LEU A 33 -2.80 -1.17 34.32
CA LEU A 33 -3.40 0.16 34.37
C LEU A 33 -2.51 1.22 33.72
N VAL A 34 -1.22 1.25 34.08
CA VAL A 34 -0.24 2.16 33.46
C VAL A 34 -0.12 1.93 31.97
N THR A 35 -0.11 0.67 31.51
CA THR A 35 -0.04 0.33 30.09
C THR A 35 -1.26 0.85 29.33
N ILE A 36 -2.46 0.71 29.88
CA ILE A 36 -3.69 1.22 29.27
C ILE A 36 -3.66 2.75 29.21
N VAL A 37 -3.33 3.42 30.32
CA VAL A 37 -3.25 4.89 30.37
C VAL A 37 -2.24 5.43 29.37
N PHE A 38 -1.08 4.79 29.28
CA PHE A 38 -0.04 5.17 28.30
C PHE A 38 -0.50 4.93 26.86
N GLY A 39 -1.12 3.78 26.59
CA GLY A 39 -1.64 3.46 25.26
C GLY A 39 -2.72 4.45 24.80
N VAL A 40 -3.67 4.77 25.68
CA VAL A 40 -4.71 5.78 25.40
C VAL A 40 -4.08 7.17 25.21
N GLY A 41 -3.13 7.56 26.06
CA GLY A 41 -2.42 8.83 25.93
C GLY A 41 -1.67 8.94 24.59
N MET A 42 -0.95 7.90 24.19
CA MET A 42 -0.26 7.85 22.90
C MET A 42 -1.22 7.89 21.72
N TYR A 43 -2.37 7.22 21.82
CA TYR A 43 -3.40 7.27 20.78
C TYR A 43 -3.92 8.70 20.57
N PHE A 44 -4.28 9.40 21.66
CA PHE A 44 -4.74 10.79 21.57
C PHE A 44 -3.65 11.73 21.09
N LEU A 45 -2.42 11.56 21.58
CA LEU A 45 -1.26 12.35 21.14
C LEU A 45 -1.00 12.18 19.65
N ALA A 46 -0.95 10.94 19.17
CA ALA A 46 -0.76 10.65 17.75
C ALA A 46 -1.88 11.27 16.88
N ASN A 47 -3.15 11.09 17.26
CA ASN A 47 -4.27 11.70 16.56
C ASN A 47 -4.20 13.24 16.55
N PHE A 48 -3.81 13.83 17.67
CA PHE A 48 -3.65 15.28 17.77
C PHE A 48 -2.53 15.78 16.85
N LEU A 49 -1.36 15.14 16.89
CA LEU A 49 -0.22 15.50 16.03
C LEU A 49 -0.55 15.33 14.56
N ILE A 50 -1.15 14.19 14.18
CA ILE A 50 -1.52 13.91 12.80
C ILE A 50 -2.53 14.95 12.29
N LYS A 51 -3.53 15.33 13.11
CA LYS A 51 -4.51 16.35 12.73
C LYS A 51 -3.91 17.75 12.68
N LYS A 52 -3.08 18.12 13.66
CA LYS A 52 -2.51 19.47 13.78
C LYS A 52 -1.46 19.75 12.71
N PHE A 53 -0.59 18.78 12.43
CA PHE A 53 0.48 18.93 11.45
C PHE A 53 0.13 18.36 10.06
N ASN A 54 -1.07 17.83 9.91
CA ASN A 54 -1.56 17.22 8.65
C ASN A 54 -0.55 16.24 8.02
N PHE A 55 0.08 15.41 8.86
CA PHE A 55 1.02 14.41 8.35
C PHE A 55 0.33 13.47 7.36
N ALA A 56 0.94 13.30 6.20
CA ALA A 56 0.54 12.32 5.20
C ALA A 56 0.92 10.90 5.71
N THR A 57 0.05 10.32 6.54
CA THR A 57 0.22 8.94 6.99
C THR A 57 -0.41 7.99 5.98
N PRO A 58 0.22 6.83 5.71
CA PRO A 58 -0.33 5.84 4.79
C PRO A 58 -1.79 5.49 5.11
N GLY A 59 -2.67 5.54 4.10
CA GLY A 59 -4.10 5.26 4.24
C GLY A 59 -4.98 6.42 4.68
N ARG A 60 -4.41 7.61 4.96
CA ARG A 60 -5.18 8.81 5.25
C ARG A 60 -5.26 9.70 4.00
N ASN A 61 -6.48 10.09 3.61
CA ASN A 61 -6.82 10.93 2.45
C ASN A 61 -6.63 10.28 1.07
N GLY A 62 -6.37 9.00 0.97
CA GLY A 62 -6.07 8.37 -0.32
C GLY A 62 -4.79 8.87 -0.99
N ASN A 63 -4.00 9.68 -0.29
CA ASN A 63 -2.83 10.34 -0.84
C ASN A 63 -1.57 9.54 -0.54
N TYR A 64 -1.21 8.67 -1.46
CA TYR A 64 0.19 8.33 -1.68
C TYR A 64 0.79 9.32 -2.68
N GLU A 65 0.62 10.63 -2.41
CA GLU A 65 1.24 11.64 -3.25
C GLU A 65 2.75 11.67 -3.02
N THR A 66 3.49 11.09 -3.94
CA THR A 66 4.76 11.66 -4.34
C THR A 66 4.44 12.87 -5.22
N GLU A 67 4.95 14.04 -4.88
CA GLU A 67 4.81 15.28 -5.64
C GLU A 67 4.97 14.99 -7.14
N GLY A 68 3.93 15.19 -7.92
CA GLY A 68 4.00 15.12 -9.38
C GLY A 68 2.95 14.27 -10.10
N ALA A 69 2.02 13.61 -9.43
CA ALA A 69 0.96 12.87 -10.09
C ALA A 69 -0.40 13.33 -9.58
N SER A 70 -1.19 13.91 -10.47
CA SER A 70 -2.61 14.21 -10.25
C SER A 70 -3.38 12.90 -10.11
N ASP A 71 -3.86 12.64 -8.90
CA ASP A 71 -4.51 11.40 -8.53
C ASP A 71 -6.01 11.59 -8.30
N ALA A 72 -6.78 10.96 -9.17
CA ALA A 72 -8.05 10.41 -8.73
C ALA A 72 -7.80 8.93 -8.38
N PRO A 73 -8.25 8.41 -7.22
CA PRO A 73 -8.24 6.97 -6.99
C PRO A 73 -9.08 6.32 -8.10
N ALA A 74 -8.58 5.18 -8.61
CA ALA A 74 -9.39 4.33 -9.46
C ALA A 74 -10.53 3.74 -8.62
N THR A 75 -11.51 4.58 -8.24
CA THR A 75 -12.80 4.10 -7.83
C THR A 75 -13.44 3.56 -9.10
N ALA A 76 -13.47 2.24 -9.23
CA ALA A 76 -14.49 1.62 -10.04
C ALA A 76 -15.81 2.21 -9.53
N SER A 77 -16.33 3.18 -10.29
CA SER A 77 -17.70 3.59 -10.11
C SER A 77 -18.53 2.33 -10.29
N ALA A 78 -19.51 2.11 -9.41
CA ALA A 78 -20.41 0.95 -9.44
C ALA A 78 -21.20 0.79 -10.77
N ASP A 79 -20.91 1.60 -11.77
CA ASP A 79 -21.54 1.69 -13.08
C ASP A 79 -20.71 1.08 -14.23
N GLY A 80 -19.65 0.35 -13.95
CA GLY A 80 -18.90 -0.39 -14.99
C GLY A 80 -18.18 0.48 -16.04
N ASN A 81 -18.12 1.79 -15.84
CA ASN A 81 -17.46 2.71 -16.77
C ASN A 81 -16.13 3.19 -16.16
N LEU A 82 -15.03 2.70 -16.73
CA LEU A 82 -13.69 3.12 -16.34
C LEU A 82 -13.46 4.57 -16.78
N ASN A 83 -12.97 5.39 -15.86
CA ASN A 83 -12.59 6.74 -16.22
C ASN A 83 -11.36 6.70 -17.16
N PRO A 84 -11.45 7.17 -18.42
CA PRO A 84 -10.34 7.12 -19.38
C PRO A 84 -9.10 7.88 -18.89
N ASP A 85 -9.27 8.83 -18.00
CA ASP A 85 -8.17 9.59 -17.40
C ASP A 85 -7.48 8.88 -16.23
N SER A 86 -7.97 7.72 -15.80
CA SER A 86 -7.35 6.99 -14.69
C SER A 86 -5.94 6.53 -15.06
N GLN A 87 -5.03 6.59 -14.11
CA GLN A 87 -3.63 6.16 -14.29
C GLN A 87 -3.54 4.71 -14.78
N VAL A 88 -4.43 3.85 -14.30
CA VAL A 88 -4.48 2.43 -14.64
C VAL A 88 -4.85 2.22 -16.12
N VAL A 89 -5.86 2.95 -16.61
CA VAL A 89 -6.26 2.89 -18.04
C VAL A 89 -5.11 3.37 -18.93
N LYS A 90 -4.44 4.48 -18.56
CA LYS A 90 -3.25 4.97 -19.29
C LYS A 90 -2.13 3.93 -19.33
N ILE A 91 -1.87 3.23 -18.22
CA ILE A 91 -0.87 2.16 -18.17
C ILE A 91 -1.26 1.00 -19.08
N ILE A 92 -2.51 0.56 -19.10
CA ILE A 92 -2.97 -0.52 -19.98
C ILE A 92 -2.83 -0.12 -21.45
N HIS A 93 -3.15 1.12 -21.80
CA HIS A 93 -2.90 1.62 -23.18
C HIS A 93 -1.41 1.63 -23.52
N LEU A 94 -0.55 2.07 -22.60
CA LEU A 94 0.91 2.07 -22.79
C LEU A 94 1.51 0.66 -22.90
N LEU A 95 0.83 -0.36 -22.37
CA LEU A 95 1.20 -1.76 -22.55
C LEU A 95 0.76 -2.33 -23.89
N GLY A 96 0.04 -1.56 -24.72
CA GLY A 96 -0.50 -2.01 -26.01
C GLY A 96 -1.90 -2.61 -25.91
N GLY A 97 -2.62 -2.26 -24.84
CA GLY A 97 -3.97 -2.73 -24.59
C GLY A 97 -4.02 -4.07 -23.85
N ARG A 98 -5.22 -4.42 -23.39
CA ARG A 98 -5.50 -5.64 -22.61
C ARG A 98 -5.01 -6.92 -23.29
N GLU A 99 -5.23 -7.02 -24.61
CA GLU A 99 -4.88 -8.22 -25.38
C GLU A 99 -3.37 -8.49 -25.43
N ASN A 100 -2.56 -7.44 -25.27
CA ASN A 100 -1.11 -7.52 -25.26
C ASN A 100 -0.53 -7.94 -23.91
N ILE A 101 -1.28 -7.82 -22.83
CA ILE A 101 -0.85 -8.20 -21.48
C ILE A 101 -0.97 -9.72 -21.32
N ALA A 102 0.14 -10.36 -20.99
CA ALA A 102 0.20 -11.79 -20.71
C ALA A 102 0.16 -12.10 -19.22
N ASP A 103 0.86 -11.28 -18.40
CA ASP A 103 0.93 -11.44 -16.94
C ASP A 103 1.28 -10.12 -16.28
N VAL A 104 0.76 -9.90 -15.07
CA VAL A 104 1.01 -8.69 -14.28
C VAL A 104 1.47 -9.08 -12.87
N ASP A 105 2.63 -8.59 -12.47
CA ASP A 105 3.20 -8.78 -11.14
C ASP A 105 3.78 -7.46 -10.61
N ALA A 106 4.04 -7.38 -9.34
CA ALA A 106 4.68 -6.24 -8.71
C ALA A 106 5.69 -6.68 -7.63
N CYS A 107 6.71 -5.87 -7.45
CA CYS A 107 7.51 -5.90 -6.26
C CYS A 107 7.35 -4.56 -5.52
N MET A 108 8.00 -4.37 -4.40
CA MET A 108 7.83 -3.21 -3.52
C MET A 108 7.88 -1.84 -4.23
N THR A 109 8.56 -1.74 -5.37
CA THR A 109 8.77 -0.46 -6.07
C THR A 109 8.55 -0.50 -7.58
N ARG A 110 8.33 -1.69 -8.16
CA ARG A 110 8.22 -1.86 -9.61
C ARG A 110 7.02 -2.68 -10.00
N LEU A 111 6.23 -2.14 -10.92
CA LEU A 111 5.25 -2.90 -11.67
C LEU A 111 5.99 -3.71 -12.74
N ARG A 112 5.72 -5.01 -12.82
CA ARG A 112 6.31 -5.94 -13.77
C ARG A 112 5.20 -6.53 -14.62
N VAL A 113 5.31 -6.35 -15.93
CA VAL A 113 4.30 -6.85 -16.86
C VAL A 113 4.99 -7.66 -17.95
N SER A 114 4.47 -8.84 -18.23
CA SER A 114 4.85 -9.61 -19.41
C SER A 114 3.90 -9.29 -20.54
N VAL A 115 4.42 -8.86 -21.67
CA VAL A 115 3.63 -8.52 -22.87
C VAL A 115 3.85 -9.54 -23.99
N LYS A 116 2.85 -9.73 -24.85
CA LYS A 116 2.94 -10.59 -26.03
C LYS A 116 3.74 -9.95 -27.15
N ASN A 117 3.52 -8.66 -27.37
CA ASN A 117 4.24 -7.87 -28.38
C ASN A 117 4.87 -6.63 -27.73
N ARG A 118 6.20 -6.59 -27.73
CA ARG A 118 6.98 -5.48 -27.20
C ARG A 118 6.82 -4.19 -28.00
N GLU A 119 6.61 -4.28 -29.32
CA GLU A 119 6.53 -3.12 -30.19
C GLU A 119 5.28 -2.27 -29.93
N ALA A 120 4.27 -2.85 -29.29
CA ALA A 120 3.05 -2.17 -28.89
C ALA A 120 3.22 -1.38 -27.57
N VAL A 121 4.36 -1.52 -26.88
CA VAL A 121 4.62 -0.82 -25.61
C VAL A 121 5.04 0.61 -25.89
N GLY A 122 4.39 1.56 -25.20
CA GLY A 122 4.69 2.98 -25.30
C GLY A 122 6.12 3.34 -24.92
N ASP A 123 6.58 4.50 -25.38
CA ASP A 123 7.91 4.98 -25.11
C ASP A 123 8.10 5.45 -23.63
N GLU A 124 9.34 5.55 -23.18
CA GLU A 124 9.68 5.95 -21.80
C GLU A 124 9.09 7.31 -21.41
N LYS A 125 8.96 8.23 -22.37
CA LYS A 125 8.43 9.57 -22.13
C LYS A 125 6.93 9.51 -21.79
N ALA A 126 6.17 8.66 -22.48
CA ALA A 126 4.76 8.45 -22.21
C ALA A 126 4.56 7.77 -20.84
N TRP A 127 5.42 6.81 -20.48
CA TRP A 127 5.40 6.18 -19.16
C TRP A 127 5.70 7.19 -18.03
N LYS A 128 6.64 8.10 -18.24
CA LYS A 128 6.89 9.19 -17.28
C LYS A 128 5.70 10.13 -17.14
N ALA A 129 5.01 10.44 -18.25
CA ALA A 129 3.77 11.21 -18.22
C ALA A 129 2.63 10.48 -17.48
N ALA A 130 2.65 9.15 -17.45
CA ALA A 130 1.74 8.32 -16.68
C ALA A 130 2.22 8.09 -15.21
N GLY A 131 3.24 8.83 -14.76
CA GLY A 131 3.72 8.83 -13.39
C GLY A 131 4.80 7.79 -13.06
N ALA A 132 5.37 7.11 -14.06
CA ALA A 132 6.50 6.22 -13.83
C ALA A 132 7.79 7.02 -13.61
N LEU A 133 8.57 6.65 -12.62
CA LEU A 133 9.88 7.23 -12.33
C LEU A 133 10.98 6.73 -13.29
N GLY A 134 10.75 5.58 -13.90
CA GLY A 134 11.66 4.98 -14.88
C GLY A 134 11.04 3.74 -15.52
N LEU A 135 11.55 3.38 -16.69
CA LEU A 135 11.10 2.23 -17.48
C LEU A 135 12.27 1.37 -17.89
N ILE A 136 12.14 0.06 -17.76
CA ILE A 136 13.07 -0.94 -18.28
C ILE A 136 12.27 -1.92 -19.12
N VAL A 137 12.59 -2.03 -20.39
CA VAL A 137 11.98 -3.01 -21.31
C VAL A 137 13.06 -3.98 -21.74
N LYS A 138 12.90 -5.25 -21.39
CA LYS A 138 13.82 -6.31 -21.75
C LYS A 138 13.03 -7.50 -22.29
N ASP A 139 13.33 -7.88 -23.52
CA ASP A 139 12.57 -8.93 -24.22
C ASP A 139 11.07 -8.60 -24.20
N ASN A 140 10.23 -9.48 -23.73
CA ASN A 140 8.79 -9.25 -23.53
C ASN A 140 8.43 -8.76 -22.12
N GLY A 141 9.41 -8.42 -21.28
CA GLY A 141 9.20 -7.93 -19.92
C GLY A 141 9.29 -6.42 -19.83
N VAL A 142 8.27 -5.80 -19.28
CA VAL A 142 8.19 -4.37 -19.00
C VAL A 142 8.29 -4.17 -17.48
N GLN A 143 9.20 -3.34 -17.04
CA GLN A 143 9.33 -2.99 -15.62
C GLN A 143 9.26 -1.47 -15.48
N ALA A 144 8.19 -0.98 -14.88
CA ALA A 144 7.97 0.43 -14.62
C ALA A 144 8.11 0.73 -13.12
N VAL A 145 8.91 1.73 -12.78
CA VAL A 145 9.16 2.11 -11.39
C VAL A 145 8.08 3.08 -10.94
N TYR A 146 7.25 2.66 -10.00
CA TYR A 146 6.18 3.47 -9.40
C TYR A 146 6.35 3.65 -7.88
N GLY A 147 7.44 3.12 -7.31
CA GLY A 147 7.61 3.12 -5.86
C GLY A 147 6.54 2.28 -5.16
N PRO A 148 6.11 2.67 -3.95
CA PRO A 148 5.13 1.91 -3.16
C PRO A 148 3.76 1.70 -3.83
N LYS A 149 3.45 2.48 -4.86
CA LYS A 149 2.20 2.34 -5.64
C LYS A 149 2.16 1.12 -6.55
N ALA A 150 3.29 0.47 -6.80
CA ALA A 150 3.39 -0.62 -7.77
C ALA A 150 2.43 -1.79 -7.46
N ASP A 151 2.26 -2.13 -6.19
CA ASP A 151 1.38 -3.23 -5.76
C ASP A 151 -0.11 -2.88 -5.92
N VAL A 152 -0.48 -1.64 -5.63
CA VAL A 152 -1.85 -1.14 -5.85
C VAL A 152 -2.19 -1.15 -7.33
N LEU A 153 -1.30 -0.62 -8.17
CA LEU A 153 -1.48 -0.60 -9.63
C LEU A 153 -1.60 -2.03 -10.20
N LYS A 154 -0.84 -3.00 -9.67
CA LYS A 154 -0.99 -4.40 -10.04
C LYS A 154 -2.41 -4.88 -9.75
N SER A 155 -2.91 -4.68 -8.53
CA SER A 155 -4.26 -5.11 -8.14
C SER A 155 -5.32 -4.47 -9.03
N ASP A 156 -5.24 -3.17 -9.24
CA ASP A 156 -6.21 -2.45 -10.08
C ASP A 156 -6.19 -2.92 -11.54
N ILE A 157 -5.01 -3.20 -12.09
CA ILE A 157 -4.88 -3.76 -13.45
C ILE A 157 -5.48 -5.16 -13.50
N GLN A 158 -5.20 -6.03 -12.54
CA GLN A 158 -5.75 -7.37 -12.48
C GLN A 158 -7.28 -7.34 -12.37
N ASP A 159 -7.84 -6.49 -11.52
CA ASP A 159 -9.28 -6.32 -11.38
C ASP A 159 -9.95 -5.91 -12.70
N ILE A 160 -9.33 -5.01 -13.47
CA ILE A 160 -9.80 -4.64 -14.82
C ILE A 160 -9.68 -5.80 -15.79
N LEU A 161 -8.58 -6.54 -15.75
CA LEU A 161 -8.39 -7.71 -16.62
C LEU A 161 -9.40 -8.83 -16.32
N ASP A 162 -9.75 -9.04 -15.05
CA ASP A 162 -10.66 -10.10 -14.62
C ASP A 162 -12.13 -9.71 -14.80
N SER A 163 -12.47 -8.44 -14.61
CA SER A 163 -13.85 -7.94 -14.72
C SER A 163 -14.42 -7.92 -16.16
N GLY A 164 -13.55 -8.04 -17.17
CA GLY A 164 -13.99 -7.99 -18.57
C GLY A 164 -14.51 -6.64 -19.05
N VAL A 165 -14.34 -5.58 -18.24
CA VAL A 165 -14.81 -4.23 -18.57
C VAL A 165 -14.08 -3.71 -19.82
N THR A 166 -14.81 -3.09 -20.72
CA THR A 166 -14.25 -2.50 -21.96
C THR A 166 -13.44 -1.26 -21.58
N ILE A 167 -12.18 -1.22 -22.00
CA ILE A 167 -11.31 -0.07 -21.80
C ILE A 167 -11.68 0.95 -22.89
N PRO A 168 -12.06 2.19 -22.55
CA PRO A 168 -12.31 3.21 -23.56
C PRO A 168 -11.02 3.53 -24.32
N GLU A 169 -11.13 3.67 -25.64
CA GLU A 169 -10.03 4.08 -26.54
C GLU A 169 -9.58 5.52 -26.27
#